data_8edeeccfbcd6cf61a861ea830a826760
#
_entry.id   8edeeccfbcd6cf61a861ea830a826760
#
_cell.length_a   1.000
_cell.length_b   1.000
_cell.length_c   1.000
_cell.angle_alpha   90.00
_cell.angle_beta   90.00
_cell.angle_gamma   90.00
#
_symmetry.space_group_name_H-M   'P 1'
#
loop_
_entity.id
_entity.type
_entity.pdbx_description
1 polymer ?
#
loop_
_entity_poly.entity_id
_entity_poly.type
_entity_poly.pdbx_seq_one_letter_code
_entity_poly.pdbx_strand_id
1 'polypeptide(L)'
;VMIDEERGGDRHGFGILDEQQQLIGSIELYDLYPPPPAQARFATLGVMIGERALWGQGYGRDAVRALLNWAFGGRTPPLARIRLTTFSHNKRAQRSFLASGFREVGRSNAPDRTDVHMEITAEDWAALE
;
A
#
# COMPACT_ATOMS: atom_id res chain seq x y z
N VAL A 1 2.19 10.53 -9.27
CA VAL A 1 0.87 11.13 -9.10
C VAL A 1 -0.19 10.05 -9.06
N MET A 2 -1.15 10.19 -8.16
CA MET A 2 -2.25 9.26 -8.02
C MET A 2 -3.57 9.93 -8.34
N ILE A 3 -4.49 9.15 -8.93
CA ILE A 3 -5.84 9.59 -9.19
C ILE A 3 -6.79 8.61 -8.50
N ASP A 4 -7.76 9.15 -7.75
CA ASP A 4 -8.79 8.33 -7.14
C ASP A 4 -9.73 7.83 -8.22
N GLU A 5 -9.86 6.51 -8.38
CA GLU A 5 -10.62 5.90 -9.44
C GLU A 5 -11.91 5.24 -8.98
N GLU A 6 -11.96 4.81 -7.73
CA GLU A 6 -13.04 3.94 -7.33
C GLU A 6 -13.44 4.18 -5.88
N ARG A 7 -14.70 4.03 -5.60
CA ARG A 7 -15.30 4.26 -4.29
C ARG A 7 -16.28 3.16 -3.96
N GLY A 8 -15.79 1.97 -3.75
CA GLY A 8 -16.62 0.96 -3.14
C GLY A 8 -16.68 1.19 -1.64
N GLY A 9 -17.64 0.58 -0.96
CA GLY A 9 -17.76 0.69 0.49
C GLY A 9 -16.61 0.06 1.24
N ASP A 10 -15.90 -0.87 0.61
CA ASP A 10 -14.85 -1.68 1.22
C ASP A 10 -13.50 -1.52 0.52
N ARG A 11 -13.35 -0.53 -0.34
CA ARG A 11 -12.16 -0.40 -1.17
C ARG A 11 -11.94 1.03 -1.62
N HIS A 12 -10.66 1.43 -1.68
CA HIS A 12 -10.23 2.67 -2.33
C HIS A 12 -9.17 2.31 -3.37
N GLY A 13 -9.40 2.69 -4.62
CA GLY A 13 -8.48 2.43 -5.72
C GLY A 13 -7.99 3.71 -6.36
N PHE A 14 -6.71 3.73 -6.75
CA PHE A 14 -6.07 4.89 -7.35
C PHE A 14 -5.21 4.45 -8.53
N GLY A 15 -5.21 5.25 -9.60
CA GLY A 15 -4.28 5.04 -10.69
C GLY A 15 -2.95 5.70 -10.41
N ILE A 16 -1.87 5.08 -10.87
CA ILE A 16 -0.52 5.63 -10.76
C ILE A 16 -0.14 6.19 -12.13
N LEU A 17 0.24 7.46 -12.16
CA LEU A 17 0.61 8.14 -13.39
C LEU A 17 2.10 8.45 -13.41
N ASP A 18 2.70 8.37 -14.61
CA ASP A 18 4.09 8.80 -14.79
C ASP A 18 4.15 10.32 -15.01
N GLU A 19 5.35 10.83 -15.35
CA GLU A 19 5.54 12.26 -15.55
C GLU A 19 4.79 12.80 -16.76
N GLN A 20 4.44 11.93 -17.72
CA GLN A 20 3.66 12.31 -18.88
C GLN A 20 2.16 12.12 -18.68
N GLN A 21 1.73 11.86 -17.43
CA GLN A 21 0.33 11.64 -17.07
C GLN A 21 -0.27 10.39 -17.70
N GLN A 22 0.56 9.38 -17.98
CA GLN A 22 0.11 8.12 -18.51
C GLN A 22 -0.09 7.11 -17.38
N LEU A 23 -1.16 6.33 -17.46
CA LEU A 23 -1.48 5.32 -16.44
C LEU A 23 -0.50 4.17 -16.55
N ILE A 24 0.29 3.94 -15.50
CA ILE A 24 1.32 2.89 -15.49
C ILE A 24 1.08 1.82 -14.44
N GLY A 25 0.09 2.01 -13.58
CA GLY A 25 -0.19 1.02 -12.54
C GLY A 25 -1.35 1.44 -11.67
N SER A 26 -1.53 0.70 -10.60
CA SER A 26 -2.60 0.96 -9.65
C SER A 26 -2.12 0.69 -8.24
N ILE A 27 -2.77 1.35 -7.29
CA ILE A 27 -2.56 1.12 -5.87
C ILE A 27 -3.91 1.17 -5.20
N GLU A 28 -4.15 0.28 -4.24
CA GLU A 28 -5.45 0.23 -3.59
C GLU A 28 -5.35 -0.15 -2.12
N LEU A 29 -6.38 0.23 -1.38
CA LEU A 29 -6.65 -0.27 -0.04
C LEU A 29 -7.93 -1.09 -0.12
N TYR A 30 -7.88 -2.31 0.41
CA TYR A 30 -9.03 -3.22 0.44
C TYR A 30 -9.12 -3.89 1.81
N ASP A 31 -10.13 -4.71 1.99
CA ASP A 31 -10.41 -5.34 3.29
C ASP A 31 -10.48 -4.29 4.41
N LEU A 32 -11.16 -3.20 4.12
CA LEU A 32 -11.32 -2.13 5.09
C LEU A 32 -12.16 -2.65 6.27
N TYR A 33 -11.68 -2.41 7.48
CA TYR A 33 -12.30 -2.93 8.68
C TYR A 33 -12.22 -1.90 9.82
N PRO A 34 -13.22 -1.76 10.66
CA PRO A 34 -14.52 -2.44 10.62
C PRO A 34 -15.39 -1.99 9.46
N PRO A 35 -16.37 -2.85 9.07
CA PRO A 35 -17.26 -2.51 7.95
C PRO A 35 -18.29 -1.47 8.35
N PRO A 36 -18.94 -0.83 7.37
CA PRO A 36 -20.05 0.09 7.66
C PRO A 36 -21.13 -0.60 8.52
N PRO A 37 -21.82 0.14 9.38
CA PRO A 37 -21.80 1.60 9.51
C PRO A 37 -20.63 2.15 10.31
N ALA A 38 -19.79 1.29 10.89
CA ALA A 38 -18.58 1.77 11.57
C ALA A 38 -17.61 2.35 10.55
N GLN A 39 -16.69 3.20 11.01
CA GLN A 39 -15.70 3.78 10.13
C GLN A 39 -14.41 2.95 10.17
N ALA A 40 -13.89 2.62 8.98
CA ALA A 40 -12.74 1.74 8.88
C ALA A 40 -11.50 2.35 9.51
N ARG A 41 -10.73 1.52 10.21
CA ARG A 41 -9.48 1.89 10.86
C ARG A 41 -8.29 1.09 10.33
N PHE A 42 -8.56 -0.02 9.64
CA PHE A 42 -7.54 -0.96 9.17
C PHE A 42 -7.79 -1.28 7.70
N ALA A 43 -6.72 -1.55 6.97
CA ALA A 43 -6.83 -1.88 5.55
C ALA A 43 -5.63 -2.71 5.10
N THR A 44 -5.77 -3.32 3.93
CA THR A 44 -4.69 -4.05 3.25
C THR A 44 -4.31 -3.29 1.99
N LEU A 45 -3.02 -3.19 1.73
CA LEU A 45 -2.47 -2.46 0.59
C LEU A 45 -2.13 -3.42 -0.54
N GLY A 46 -2.50 -3.06 -1.76
CA GLY A 46 -2.05 -3.71 -2.97
C GLY A 46 -1.48 -2.67 -3.92
N VAL A 47 -0.38 -2.98 -4.58
CA VAL A 47 0.24 -2.07 -5.55
C VAL A 47 0.74 -2.87 -6.74
N MET A 48 0.57 -2.33 -7.96
CA MET A 48 1.01 -2.95 -9.20
C MET A 48 1.50 -1.89 -10.17
N ILE A 49 2.70 -2.09 -10.71
CA ILE A 49 3.21 -1.32 -11.84
C ILE A 49 3.16 -2.25 -13.05
N GLY A 50 2.39 -1.88 -14.07
CA GLY A 50 2.13 -2.77 -15.20
C GLY A 50 3.31 -2.99 -16.14
N GLU A 51 4.18 -1.99 -16.28
CA GLU A 51 5.31 -2.06 -17.18
C GLU A 51 6.57 -2.48 -16.42
N ARG A 52 7.11 -3.65 -16.80
CA ARG A 52 8.29 -4.18 -16.13
C ARG A 52 9.48 -3.22 -16.22
N ALA A 53 9.60 -2.51 -17.34
CA ALA A 53 10.70 -1.55 -17.53
C ALA A 53 10.65 -0.40 -16.53
N LEU A 54 9.51 -0.16 -15.91
CA LEU A 54 9.35 0.92 -14.93
C LEU A 54 9.57 0.47 -13.49
N TRP A 55 9.80 -0.84 -13.29
CA TRP A 55 10.07 -1.37 -11.97
C TRP A 55 11.43 -0.84 -11.48
N GLY A 56 11.50 -0.52 -10.19
CA GLY A 56 12.75 -0.06 -9.60
C GLY A 56 13.08 1.40 -9.85
N GLN A 57 12.16 2.15 -10.46
CA GLN A 57 12.38 3.57 -10.76
C GLN A 57 11.68 4.51 -9.80
N GLY A 58 11.13 3.99 -8.70
CA GLY A 58 10.54 4.81 -7.66
C GLY A 58 9.06 5.09 -7.79
N TYR A 59 8.42 4.69 -8.89
CA TYR A 59 6.99 4.96 -9.08
C TYR A 59 6.14 4.28 -8.00
N GLY A 60 6.42 3.01 -7.72
CA GLY A 60 5.67 2.29 -6.70
C GLY A 60 5.90 2.88 -5.32
N ARG A 61 7.14 3.22 -4.99
CA ARG A 61 7.47 3.81 -3.70
C ARG A 61 6.82 5.17 -3.53
N ASP A 62 6.83 6.00 -4.56
CA ASP A 62 6.19 7.31 -4.51
C ASP A 62 4.68 7.16 -4.32
N ALA A 63 4.07 6.20 -5.00
CA ALA A 63 2.64 5.94 -4.84
C ALA A 63 2.30 5.48 -3.44
N VAL A 64 3.11 4.58 -2.88
CA VAL A 64 2.93 4.10 -1.51
C VAL A 64 3.01 5.27 -0.53
N ARG A 65 4.03 6.13 -0.67
CA ARG A 65 4.17 7.29 0.21
C ARG A 65 2.97 8.23 0.12
N ALA A 66 2.50 8.49 -1.09
CA ALA A 66 1.34 9.36 -1.28
C ALA A 66 0.09 8.75 -0.64
N LEU A 67 -0.08 7.43 -0.79
CA LEU A 67 -1.23 6.75 -0.19
C LEU A 67 -1.16 6.79 1.33
N LEU A 68 0.02 6.56 1.92
CA LEU A 68 0.18 6.61 3.37
C LEU A 68 -0.11 8.01 3.90
N ASN A 69 0.36 9.03 3.21
CA ASN A 69 0.09 10.41 3.63
C ASN A 69 -1.41 10.71 3.62
N TRP A 70 -2.12 10.21 2.61
CA TRP A 70 -3.56 10.36 2.57
C TRP A 70 -4.26 9.55 3.65
N ALA A 71 -3.87 8.27 3.81
CA ALA A 71 -4.57 7.36 4.71
C ALA A 71 -4.41 7.76 6.18
N PHE A 72 -3.23 8.23 6.55
CA PHE A 72 -2.94 8.59 7.93
C PHE A 72 -3.06 10.09 8.21
N GLY A 73 -2.92 10.93 7.18
CA GLY A 73 -2.89 12.37 7.37
C GLY A 73 -4.02 13.14 6.73
N GLY A 74 -4.59 12.64 5.62
CA GLY A 74 -5.61 13.38 4.89
C GLY A 74 -7.02 12.83 5.00
N ARG A 75 -7.15 11.55 5.31
CA ARG A 75 -8.44 10.89 5.41
C ARG A 75 -9.09 11.18 6.76
N THR A 76 -10.40 11.31 6.76
CA THR A 76 -11.16 11.55 8.00
C THR A 76 -12.24 10.47 8.17
N PRO A 77 -12.16 9.65 9.20
CA PRO A 77 -11.07 9.55 10.18
C PRO A 77 -9.86 8.87 9.58
N PRO A 78 -8.65 9.12 10.10
CA PRO A 78 -7.46 8.46 9.58
C PRO A 78 -7.49 6.97 9.92
N LEU A 79 -6.81 6.19 9.08
CA LEU A 79 -6.59 4.78 9.40
C LEU A 79 -5.59 4.66 10.54
N ALA A 80 -5.64 3.52 11.23
CA ALA A 80 -4.73 3.23 12.33
C ALA A 80 -3.59 2.31 11.89
N ARG A 81 -3.85 1.44 10.91
CA ARG A 81 -2.88 0.41 10.51
C ARG A 81 -3.16 -0.05 9.08
N ILE A 82 -2.09 -0.28 8.33
CA ILE A 82 -2.17 -0.83 6.98
C ILE A 82 -1.24 -2.03 6.91
N ARG A 83 -1.74 -3.13 6.35
CA ARG A 83 -0.99 -4.37 6.16
C ARG A 83 -0.81 -4.65 4.69
N LEU A 84 0.21 -5.47 4.38
CA LEU A 84 0.40 -6.01 3.04
C LEU A 84 1.05 -7.38 3.14
N THR A 85 0.99 -8.12 2.04
CA THR A 85 1.66 -9.40 1.91
C THR A 85 2.45 -9.39 0.61
N THR A 86 3.68 -9.87 0.66
CA THR A 86 4.51 -10.02 -0.53
C THR A 86 5.23 -11.37 -0.47
N PHE A 87 5.80 -11.80 -1.59
CA PHE A 87 6.49 -13.09 -1.63
C PHE A 87 7.90 -12.97 -1.06
N SER A 88 8.36 -14.04 -0.40
CA SER A 88 9.69 -14.02 0.22
C SER A 88 10.81 -13.85 -0.79
N HIS A 89 10.60 -14.29 -2.04
CA HIS A 89 11.61 -14.12 -3.08
C HIS A 89 11.63 -12.73 -3.70
N ASN A 90 10.61 -11.91 -3.43
CA ASN A 90 10.54 -10.56 -4.01
C ASN A 90 11.28 -9.58 -3.10
N LYS A 91 12.62 -9.65 -3.13
CA LYS A 91 13.45 -8.83 -2.25
C LYS A 91 13.34 -7.35 -2.54
N ARG A 92 13.16 -7.00 -3.82
CA ARG A 92 13.01 -5.58 -4.20
C ARG A 92 11.77 -4.96 -3.57
N ALA A 93 10.64 -5.69 -3.61
CA ALA A 93 9.41 -5.18 -3.00
C ALA A 93 9.59 -5.03 -1.48
N GLN A 94 10.19 -6.03 -0.84
CA GLN A 94 10.42 -5.96 0.61
C GLN A 94 11.27 -4.75 0.98
N ARG A 95 12.34 -4.50 0.24
CA ARG A 95 13.20 -3.33 0.50
C ARG A 95 12.44 -2.01 0.30
N SER A 96 11.61 -1.96 -0.73
CA SER A 96 10.81 -0.77 -1.01
C SER A 96 9.82 -0.48 0.12
N PHE A 97 9.15 -1.52 0.61
CA PHE A 97 8.19 -1.34 1.71
C PHE A 97 8.89 -0.98 3.01
N LEU A 98 10.04 -1.60 3.30
CA LEU A 98 10.82 -1.22 4.48
C LEU A 98 11.25 0.24 4.40
N ALA A 99 11.68 0.69 3.22
CA ALA A 99 12.08 2.09 3.03
C ALA A 99 10.90 3.04 3.20
N SER A 100 9.68 2.56 3.00
CA SER A 100 8.47 3.38 3.18
C SER A 100 7.95 3.38 4.62
N GLY A 101 8.58 2.61 5.51
CA GLY A 101 8.21 2.59 6.91
C GLY A 101 7.50 1.34 7.38
N PHE A 102 7.20 0.41 6.48
CA PHE A 102 6.62 -0.88 6.87
C PHE A 102 7.66 -1.71 7.59
N ARG A 103 7.19 -2.62 8.45
CA ARG A 103 8.05 -3.58 9.12
C ARG A 103 7.47 -4.97 8.94
N GLU A 104 8.33 -5.97 8.93
CA GLU A 104 7.89 -7.35 8.83
C GLU A 104 7.29 -7.79 10.16
N VAL A 105 6.09 -8.38 10.12
CA VAL A 105 5.41 -8.83 11.33
C VAL A 105 5.21 -10.34 11.36
N GLY A 106 5.51 -11.06 10.27
CA GLY A 106 5.41 -12.51 10.25
C GLY A 106 5.59 -13.07 8.87
N ARG A 107 5.63 -14.41 8.82
CA ARG A 107 5.70 -15.16 7.57
C ARG A 107 4.78 -16.35 7.67
N SER A 108 4.25 -16.77 6.52
CA SER A 108 3.45 -17.99 6.45
C SER A 108 3.87 -18.78 5.21
N ASN A 109 3.87 -20.11 5.35
CA ASN A 109 4.31 -21.00 4.28
C ASN A 109 3.11 -21.59 3.57
N ALA A 110 3.13 -21.53 2.24
CA ALA A 110 2.23 -22.28 1.37
C ALA A 110 3.06 -23.37 0.68
N PRO A 111 2.42 -24.34 0.02
CA PRO A 111 3.17 -25.42 -0.61
C PRO A 111 4.21 -24.97 -1.62
N ASP A 112 3.97 -23.85 -2.29
CA ASP A 112 4.81 -23.38 -3.39
C ASP A 112 5.50 -22.06 -3.12
N ARG A 113 5.32 -21.46 -1.91
CA ARG A 113 5.89 -20.14 -1.63
C ARG A 113 5.84 -19.82 -0.15
N THR A 114 6.62 -18.83 0.24
CA THR A 114 6.52 -18.22 1.57
C THR A 114 6.02 -16.77 1.41
N ASP A 115 5.02 -16.43 2.18
CA ASP A 115 4.49 -15.07 2.22
C ASP A 115 5.13 -14.29 3.36
N VAL A 116 5.49 -13.05 3.08
CA VAL A 116 6.01 -12.12 4.08
C VAL A 116 4.92 -11.10 4.37
N HIS A 117 4.55 -10.99 5.64
CA HIS A 117 3.51 -10.07 6.08
C HIS A 117 4.16 -8.84 6.68
N MET A 118 3.74 -7.67 6.23
CA MET A 118 4.31 -6.40 6.66
C MET A 118 3.20 -5.46 7.11
N GLU A 119 3.56 -4.49 7.92
CA GLU A 119 2.59 -3.60 8.55
C GLU A 119 3.20 -2.24 8.82
N ILE A 120 2.39 -1.20 8.72
CA ILE A 120 2.74 0.14 9.20
C ILE A 120 1.55 0.68 9.99
N THR A 121 1.84 1.29 11.15
CA THR A 121 0.82 1.94 11.96
C THR A 121 0.88 3.44 11.75
N ALA A 122 -0.18 4.14 12.20
CA ALA A 122 -0.17 5.60 12.19
C ALA A 122 1.00 6.16 12.99
N GLU A 123 1.35 5.52 14.10
CA GLU A 123 2.50 5.93 14.91
C GLU A 123 3.82 5.74 14.16
N ASP A 124 3.96 4.60 13.46
CA ASP A 124 5.14 4.35 12.63
C ASP A 124 5.30 5.44 11.56
N TRP A 125 4.18 5.78 10.90
CA TRP A 125 4.18 6.80 9.87
C TRP A 125 4.57 8.18 10.43
N ALA A 126 4.01 8.55 11.57
CA ALA A 126 4.30 9.83 12.20
C ALA A 126 5.77 9.93 12.59
N ALA A 127 6.40 8.82 12.96
CA ALA A 127 7.80 8.79 13.38
C ALA A 127 8.77 8.97 12.22
N LEU A 128 8.31 8.88 10.97
CA LEU A 128 9.16 9.11 9.80
C LEU A 128 9.43 10.60 9.55
N GLU A 129 8.69 11.49 10.19
CA GLU A 129 8.84 12.92 10.00
C GLU A 129 10.08 13.46 10.68
#